data_1a780050f97c269667ba42a86a64f102
#
_entry.id   1a780050f97c269667ba42a86a64f102
#
_cell.length_a   1.000
_cell.length_b   1.000
_cell.length_c   1.000
_cell.angle_alpha   90.00
_cell.angle_beta   90.00
_cell.angle_gamma   90.00
#
_symmetry.space_group_name_H-M   'P 1'
#
loop_
_entity.id
_entity.type
_entity.pdbx_description
1 polymer ?
#
loop_
_entity_poly.entity_id
_entity_poly.type
_entity_poly.pdbx_seq_one_letter_code
_entity_poly.pdbx_strand_id
1 'polypeptide(L)'
;TAGVSAFAANPFSDVSTDDWAYQAVSDLSDQGVVEGYPDGTFKGERNITRYELAQIIARLMAKEDQLNAEQRATLDKLAGEYADELANLGVRVSNLEKKVGNIYWSGDARMQYQHNLDGAKDHTDTWNGRMRINTKAQVNDNVTVNGRFVYNMDFKKSADEDGTAEDGHVGMDRIYSEWTPNDQTYVRIGRQGVALDQTGTFWDEDGEYDGITAGWDNGKIGIDAGYGYLKSAYENKAGDAYASKNGTESWFAKLTGHVAESADVSAFYLGAPKKFDKVEYTGDKHADVWGVGTTIGLGHSNFTLDGDYIKTQLSGTYDGHKADDPALWTAGLTYGAVDTDKVGSWQLGVHYVKADAGSYLLGNSALDLTDQLDYGWDKWSDVHFWVARAGVALQKNVELDAYYNFAAKASGSTEDPDDTWGIELNYAF
;
A
#
# COMPACT_ATOMS: atom_id res chain seq x y z
N THR A 1 -31.52 29.24 -52.70
CA THR A 1 -31.02 29.52 -51.34
C THR A 1 -29.67 28.88 -51.21
N ALA A 2 -28.63 29.70 -51.45
CA ALA A 2 -27.23 29.28 -51.24
C ALA A 2 -26.99 29.15 -49.73
N GLY A 3 -26.70 27.92 -49.27
CA GLY A 3 -26.20 27.68 -47.94
C GLY A 3 -24.81 28.30 -47.80
N VAL A 4 -24.71 29.27 -46.91
CA VAL A 4 -23.39 29.82 -46.50
C VAL A 4 -22.75 28.72 -45.68
N SER A 5 -21.73 28.08 -46.23
CA SER A 5 -20.83 27.21 -45.43
C SER A 5 -20.15 28.11 -44.41
N ALA A 6 -20.52 28.02 -43.14
CA ALA A 6 -19.73 28.60 -42.08
C ALA A 6 -18.39 27.87 -42.10
N PHE A 7 -17.37 28.52 -42.58
CA PHE A 7 -16.00 28.04 -42.41
C PHE A 7 -15.72 28.09 -40.92
N ALA A 8 -15.45 26.93 -40.31
CA ALA A 8 -14.95 26.87 -38.95
C ALA A 8 -13.76 27.81 -38.83
N ALA A 9 -13.81 28.73 -37.87
CA ALA A 9 -12.70 29.65 -37.66
C ALA A 9 -11.38 28.86 -37.36
N ASN A 10 -10.29 29.33 -37.93
CA ASN A 10 -8.99 28.68 -37.71
C ASN A 10 -8.66 28.75 -36.23
N PRO A 11 -8.51 27.61 -35.52
CA PRO A 11 -8.27 27.58 -34.07
C PRO A 11 -6.93 28.22 -33.67
N PHE A 12 -6.06 28.47 -34.63
CA PHE A 12 -4.77 29.16 -34.42
C PHE A 12 -4.82 30.65 -34.85
N SER A 13 -5.97 31.16 -35.26
CA SER A 13 -6.11 32.58 -35.51
C SER A 13 -6.01 33.37 -34.21
N ASP A 14 -5.35 34.55 -34.26
CA ASP A 14 -5.23 35.43 -33.14
C ASP A 14 -6.58 36.06 -32.75
N VAL A 15 -6.78 36.21 -31.46
CA VAL A 15 -7.88 36.97 -30.85
C VAL A 15 -7.31 38.28 -30.36
N SER A 16 -7.85 39.38 -30.90
CA SER A 16 -7.43 40.71 -30.50
C SER A 16 -7.89 41.03 -29.06
N THR A 17 -7.15 41.87 -28.39
CA THR A 17 -7.54 42.43 -27.08
C THR A 17 -8.84 43.25 -27.13
N ASP A 18 -9.23 43.71 -28.32
CA ASP A 18 -10.51 44.42 -28.59
C ASP A 18 -11.68 43.45 -28.83
N ASP A 19 -11.43 42.16 -28.95
CA ASP A 19 -12.47 41.15 -29.15
C ASP A 19 -13.31 41.00 -27.86
N TRP A 20 -14.64 40.86 -28.06
CA TRP A 20 -15.57 40.76 -26.94
C TRP A 20 -15.27 39.50 -26.06
N ALA A 21 -14.82 38.42 -26.65
CA ALA A 21 -14.53 37.20 -25.95
C ALA A 21 -13.29 37.36 -25.08
N TYR A 22 -12.25 38.07 -25.58
CA TYR A 22 -11.07 38.42 -24.80
C TYR A 22 -11.43 39.29 -23.59
N GLN A 23 -12.25 40.32 -23.81
CA GLN A 23 -12.71 41.22 -22.74
C GLN A 23 -13.56 40.48 -21.70
N ALA A 24 -14.49 39.64 -22.14
CA ALA A 24 -15.34 38.83 -21.24
C ALA A 24 -14.50 37.94 -20.31
N VAL A 25 -13.48 37.27 -20.84
CA VAL A 25 -12.57 36.43 -20.02
C VAL A 25 -11.68 37.29 -19.12
N SER A 26 -11.24 38.48 -19.59
CA SER A 26 -10.50 39.44 -18.77
C SER A 26 -11.32 39.92 -17.57
N ASP A 27 -12.60 40.26 -17.79
CA ASP A 27 -13.51 40.70 -16.72
C ASP A 27 -13.76 39.60 -15.69
N LEU A 28 -13.92 38.35 -16.13
CA LEU A 28 -14.04 37.17 -15.23
C LEU A 28 -12.75 36.91 -14.44
N SER A 29 -11.59 37.20 -15.02
CA SER A 29 -10.30 37.12 -14.34
C SER A 29 -10.17 38.23 -13.29
N ASP A 30 -10.55 39.45 -13.61
CA ASP A 30 -10.52 40.57 -12.66
C ASP A 30 -11.48 40.36 -11.47
N GLN A 31 -12.54 39.57 -11.66
CA GLN A 31 -13.45 39.12 -10.60
C GLN A 31 -12.91 37.93 -9.79
N GLY A 32 -11.69 37.47 -10.06
CA GLY A 32 -11.06 36.36 -9.34
C GLY A 32 -11.60 34.97 -9.68
N VAL A 33 -12.41 34.85 -10.73
CA VAL A 33 -13.02 33.57 -11.16
C VAL A 33 -12.02 32.72 -11.95
N VAL A 34 -11.09 33.35 -12.67
CA VAL A 34 -10.06 32.71 -13.49
C VAL A 34 -8.69 33.06 -12.91
N GLU A 35 -7.89 32.07 -12.63
CA GLU A 35 -6.47 32.27 -12.44
C GLU A 35 -5.81 32.48 -13.81
N GLY A 36 -5.15 33.61 -14.01
CA GLY A 36 -4.43 33.95 -15.22
C GLY A 36 -3.21 33.06 -15.48
N TYR A 37 -2.24 33.58 -16.20
CA TYR A 37 -0.96 32.91 -16.39
C TYR A 37 -0.26 32.64 -15.03
N PRO A 38 0.79 31.76 -15.00
CA PRO A 38 1.51 31.44 -13.76
C PRO A 38 2.04 32.63 -12.96
N ASP A 39 2.09 33.82 -13.58
CA ASP A 39 2.43 35.11 -12.95
C ASP A 39 1.23 35.82 -12.30
N GLY A 40 0.05 35.21 -12.33
CA GLY A 40 -1.19 35.75 -11.75
C GLY A 40 -1.86 36.85 -12.58
N THR A 41 -1.35 37.18 -13.79
CA THR A 41 -1.92 38.19 -14.65
C THR A 41 -2.62 37.58 -15.86
N PHE A 42 -3.79 38.10 -16.23
CA PHE A 42 -4.42 37.83 -17.52
C PHE A 42 -4.10 38.92 -18.55
N LYS A 43 -3.73 40.09 -18.09
CA LYS A 43 -3.47 41.28 -18.91
C LYS A 43 -2.07 41.23 -19.52
N GLY A 44 -1.91 40.46 -20.60
CA GLY A 44 -0.81 40.66 -21.53
C GLY A 44 -1.26 41.56 -22.68
N GLU A 45 -0.45 42.49 -23.10
CA GLU A 45 -0.69 43.33 -24.30
C GLU A 45 -0.51 42.52 -25.60
N ARG A 46 -0.57 41.21 -25.55
CA ARG A 46 -0.43 40.30 -26.72
C ARG A 46 -1.76 39.66 -27.10
N ASN A 47 -1.98 39.53 -28.38
CA ASN A 47 -3.03 38.67 -28.89
C ASN A 47 -2.78 37.24 -28.41
N ILE A 48 -3.87 36.53 -28.13
CA ILE A 48 -3.86 35.10 -27.83
C ILE A 48 -4.57 34.35 -28.95
N THR A 49 -4.21 33.08 -29.15
CA THR A 49 -4.90 32.27 -30.15
C THR A 49 -6.29 31.89 -29.68
N ARG A 50 -7.22 31.62 -30.60
CA ARG A 50 -8.56 31.07 -30.26
C ARG A 50 -8.44 29.80 -29.42
N TYR A 51 -7.44 28.97 -29.70
CA TYR A 51 -7.19 27.75 -28.95
C TYR A 51 -6.75 28.00 -27.49
N GLU A 52 -5.88 28.97 -27.24
CA GLU A 52 -5.50 29.38 -25.89
C GLU A 52 -6.71 29.91 -25.12
N LEU A 53 -7.57 30.72 -25.78
CA LEU A 53 -8.78 31.22 -25.16
C LEU A 53 -9.79 30.11 -24.86
N ALA A 54 -9.95 29.13 -25.77
CA ALA A 54 -10.78 27.96 -25.53
C ALA A 54 -10.31 27.12 -24.34
N GLN A 55 -8.99 27.03 -24.09
CA GLN A 55 -8.47 26.36 -22.89
C GLN A 55 -8.84 27.08 -21.59
N ILE A 56 -8.89 28.40 -21.61
CA ILE A 56 -9.32 29.19 -20.46
C ILE A 56 -10.82 29.01 -20.24
N ILE A 57 -11.64 29.04 -21.30
CA ILE A 57 -13.07 28.79 -21.24
C ILE A 57 -13.37 27.39 -20.67
N ALA A 58 -12.62 26.35 -21.09
CA ALA A 58 -12.76 24.99 -20.55
C ALA A 58 -12.49 24.92 -19.05
N ARG A 59 -11.49 25.67 -18.54
CA ARG A 59 -11.22 25.78 -17.08
C ARG A 59 -12.34 26.50 -16.34
N LEU A 60 -12.93 27.51 -16.94
CA LEU A 60 -14.10 28.21 -16.38
C LEU A 60 -15.32 27.28 -16.28
N MET A 61 -15.56 26.48 -17.30
CA MET A 61 -16.64 25.48 -17.30
C MET A 61 -16.48 24.47 -16.15
N ALA A 62 -15.25 24.09 -15.83
CA ALA A 62 -14.96 23.21 -14.69
C ALA A 62 -15.26 23.82 -13.31
N LYS A 63 -15.44 25.14 -13.24
CA LYS A 63 -15.79 25.91 -12.01
C LYS A 63 -17.19 26.52 -12.07
N GLU A 64 -18.04 26.06 -12.96
CA GLU A 64 -19.37 26.64 -13.23
C GLU A 64 -20.27 26.72 -11.99
N ASP A 65 -20.16 25.75 -11.08
CA ASP A 65 -20.88 25.69 -9.81
C ASP A 65 -20.55 26.83 -8.84
N GLN A 66 -19.38 27.46 -9.00
CA GLN A 66 -18.90 28.59 -8.18
C GLN A 66 -19.31 29.96 -8.75
N LEU A 67 -19.90 29.98 -9.96
CA LEU A 67 -20.25 31.20 -10.67
C LEU A 67 -21.65 31.72 -10.27
N ASN A 68 -21.80 33.06 -10.23
CA ASN A 68 -23.10 33.69 -10.13
C ASN A 68 -23.86 33.64 -11.46
N ALA A 69 -25.13 34.06 -11.47
CA ALA A 69 -26.00 33.97 -12.65
C ALA A 69 -25.50 34.78 -13.87
N GLU A 70 -24.91 35.96 -13.64
CA GLU A 70 -24.37 36.83 -14.69
C GLU A 70 -23.06 36.22 -15.27
N GLN A 71 -22.21 35.72 -14.43
CA GLN A 71 -20.97 35.04 -14.84
C GLN A 71 -21.26 33.76 -15.64
N ARG A 72 -22.29 32.97 -15.26
CA ARG A 72 -22.75 31.80 -16.03
C ARG A 72 -23.26 32.19 -17.40
N ALA A 73 -24.10 33.22 -17.48
CA ALA A 73 -24.59 33.69 -18.76
C ALA A 73 -23.48 34.14 -19.73
N THR A 74 -22.42 34.76 -19.17
CA THR A 74 -21.24 35.13 -19.94
C THR A 74 -20.43 33.90 -20.36
N LEU A 75 -20.29 32.90 -19.47
CA LEU A 75 -19.64 31.64 -19.80
C LEU A 75 -20.38 30.84 -20.86
N ASP A 76 -21.72 30.77 -20.80
CA ASP A 76 -22.55 30.08 -21.79
C ASP A 76 -22.38 30.70 -23.19
N LYS A 77 -22.32 32.04 -23.26
CA LYS A 77 -22.07 32.75 -24.50
C LYS A 77 -20.68 32.46 -25.05
N LEU A 78 -19.64 32.46 -24.19
CA LEU A 78 -18.28 32.11 -24.58
C LEU A 78 -18.17 30.66 -25.04
N ALA A 79 -18.80 29.71 -24.34
CA ALA A 79 -18.84 28.30 -24.73
C ALA A 79 -19.52 28.06 -26.09
N GLY A 80 -20.56 28.83 -26.38
CA GLY A 80 -21.24 28.81 -27.71
C GLY A 80 -20.33 29.33 -28.83
N GLU A 81 -19.61 30.43 -28.62
CA GLU A 81 -18.70 31.03 -29.59
C GLU A 81 -17.48 30.16 -29.89
N TYR A 82 -16.99 29.44 -28.89
CA TYR A 82 -15.79 28.57 -28.97
C TYR A 82 -16.15 27.07 -29.03
N ALA A 83 -17.36 26.72 -29.42
CA ALA A 83 -17.83 25.33 -29.41
C ALA A 83 -16.96 24.38 -30.25
N ASP A 84 -16.49 24.81 -31.41
CA ASP A 84 -15.63 24.03 -32.29
C ASP A 84 -14.26 23.78 -31.67
N GLU A 85 -13.65 24.79 -31.05
CA GLU A 85 -12.35 24.68 -30.37
C GLU A 85 -12.47 23.84 -29.12
N LEU A 86 -13.54 23.96 -28.33
CA LEU A 86 -13.84 23.14 -27.17
C LEU A 86 -14.08 21.68 -27.55
N ALA A 87 -14.78 21.40 -28.65
CA ALA A 87 -14.96 20.05 -29.19
C ALA A 87 -13.61 19.44 -29.63
N ASN A 88 -12.76 20.23 -30.28
CA ASN A 88 -11.40 19.79 -30.65
C ASN A 88 -10.51 19.52 -29.42
N LEU A 89 -10.62 20.28 -28.35
CA LEU A 89 -9.98 20.03 -27.07
C LEU A 89 -10.46 18.70 -26.47
N GLY A 90 -11.76 18.46 -26.44
CA GLY A 90 -12.36 17.20 -25.96
C GLY A 90 -11.87 15.99 -26.76
N VAL A 91 -11.81 16.09 -28.07
CA VAL A 91 -11.25 15.03 -28.93
C VAL A 91 -9.76 14.78 -28.64
N ARG A 92 -8.99 15.82 -28.39
CA ARG A 92 -7.56 15.67 -28.04
C ARG A 92 -7.36 15.03 -26.67
N VAL A 93 -8.17 15.40 -25.68
CA VAL A 93 -8.15 14.76 -24.35
C VAL A 93 -8.57 13.29 -24.48
N SER A 94 -9.65 13.00 -25.20
CA SER A 94 -10.08 11.62 -25.46
C SER A 94 -9.04 10.78 -26.22
N ASN A 95 -8.32 11.39 -27.16
CA ASN A 95 -7.22 10.71 -27.86
C ASN A 95 -5.98 10.50 -26.98
N LEU A 96 -5.70 11.41 -26.06
CA LEU A 96 -4.65 11.23 -25.04
C LEU A 96 -5.04 10.12 -24.06
N GLU A 97 -6.25 10.10 -23.58
CA GLU A 97 -6.79 9.03 -22.73
C GLU A 97 -6.70 7.67 -23.42
N LYS A 98 -7.06 7.58 -24.70
CA LYS A 98 -6.89 6.36 -25.50
C LYS A 98 -5.42 5.97 -25.71
N LYS A 99 -4.48 6.92 -25.77
CA LYS A 99 -3.05 6.66 -25.93
C LYS A 99 -2.35 6.29 -24.63
N VAL A 100 -2.81 6.84 -23.50
CA VAL A 100 -2.31 6.47 -22.16
C VAL A 100 -2.81 5.09 -21.78
N GLY A 101 -3.93 4.64 -22.35
CA GLY A 101 -4.55 3.35 -22.09
C GLY A 101 -5.25 3.30 -20.73
N ASN A 102 -5.84 2.14 -20.44
CA ASN A 102 -6.55 1.90 -19.19
C ASN A 102 -5.66 1.30 -18.10
N ILE A 103 -4.33 1.33 -18.28
CA ILE A 103 -3.38 0.72 -17.34
C ILE A 103 -2.58 1.83 -16.68
N TYR A 104 -2.69 1.89 -15.35
CA TYR A 104 -1.91 2.78 -14.50
C TYR A 104 -0.76 1.99 -13.91
N TRP A 105 0.41 2.63 -13.85
CA TRP A 105 1.63 2.05 -13.33
C TRP A 105 2.09 2.85 -12.12
N SER A 106 2.56 2.14 -11.11
CA SER A 106 3.23 2.69 -9.94
C SER A 106 4.24 1.69 -9.44
N GLY A 107 5.06 2.05 -8.49
CA GLY A 107 6.01 1.10 -7.96
C GLY A 107 6.73 1.59 -6.73
N ASP A 108 7.54 0.70 -6.20
CA ASP A 108 8.48 0.98 -5.13
C ASP A 108 9.78 0.23 -5.34
N ALA A 109 10.85 0.80 -4.80
CA ALA A 109 12.14 0.14 -4.72
C ALA A 109 12.70 0.28 -3.31
N ARG A 110 13.37 -0.77 -2.83
CA ARG A 110 14.04 -0.80 -1.53
C ARG A 110 15.47 -1.27 -1.71
N MET A 111 16.40 -0.55 -1.09
CA MET A 111 17.78 -0.98 -0.91
C MET A 111 18.00 -1.20 0.58
N GLN A 112 18.33 -2.41 0.98
CA GLN A 112 18.42 -2.83 2.38
C GLN A 112 19.80 -3.40 2.69
N TYR A 113 20.35 -2.98 3.82
CA TYR A 113 21.46 -3.64 4.49
C TYR A 113 20.99 -4.12 5.87
N GLN A 114 21.27 -5.36 6.19
CA GLN A 114 20.95 -6.00 7.47
C GLN A 114 22.18 -6.68 8.03
N HIS A 115 22.37 -6.57 9.33
CA HIS A 115 23.47 -7.16 10.07
C HIS A 115 22.97 -7.89 11.31
N ASN A 116 23.45 -9.10 11.51
CA ASN A 116 23.23 -9.90 12.72
C ASN A 116 24.39 -9.70 13.68
N LEU A 117 24.09 -9.35 14.93
CA LEU A 117 25.08 -9.06 15.99
C LEU A 117 25.51 -10.31 16.77
N ASP A 118 25.44 -11.49 16.16
CA ASP A 118 25.84 -12.71 16.87
C ASP A 118 27.33 -12.78 17.14
N GLY A 119 27.67 -13.23 18.33
CA GLY A 119 29.03 -13.61 18.72
C GLY A 119 29.54 -14.93 18.14
N ALA A 120 28.71 -15.66 17.40
CA ALA A 120 29.08 -16.89 16.71
C ALA A 120 29.60 -16.62 15.30
N LYS A 121 30.59 -17.26 14.93
CA LYS A 121 31.51 -17.30 13.80
C LYS A 121 31.07 -16.94 12.38
N ASP A 122 29.80 -16.67 12.11
CA ASP A 122 29.28 -16.34 10.77
C ASP A 122 28.39 -15.08 10.85
N HIS A 123 29.03 -13.92 10.88
CA HIS A 123 28.32 -12.64 10.68
C HIS A 123 27.69 -12.65 9.28
N THR A 124 26.43 -12.94 9.20
CA THR A 124 25.69 -12.96 7.94
C THR A 124 25.08 -11.59 7.67
N ASP A 125 25.90 -10.72 7.09
CA ASP A 125 25.35 -9.50 6.52
C ASP A 125 24.56 -9.82 5.26
N THR A 126 23.40 -9.24 5.13
CA THR A 126 22.65 -9.24 3.87
C THR A 126 22.68 -7.85 3.25
N TRP A 127 22.84 -7.80 1.97
CA TRP A 127 22.71 -6.59 1.20
C TRP A 127 21.86 -6.87 -0.02
N ASN A 128 20.65 -6.36 -0.02
CA ASN A 128 19.67 -6.71 -1.03
C ASN A 128 18.92 -5.49 -1.57
N GLY A 129 18.33 -5.67 -2.74
CA GLY A 129 17.40 -4.74 -3.34
C GLY A 129 16.10 -5.44 -3.72
N ARG A 130 15.02 -4.72 -3.66
CA ARG A 130 13.72 -5.15 -4.17
C ARG A 130 13.14 -4.05 -5.06
N MET A 131 12.57 -4.43 -6.19
CA MET A 131 11.76 -3.55 -7.01
C MET A 131 10.40 -4.18 -7.25
N ARG A 132 9.34 -3.41 -7.04
CA ARG A 132 7.97 -3.83 -7.31
C ARG A 132 7.33 -2.85 -8.30
N ILE A 133 6.69 -3.39 -9.32
CA ILE A 133 5.91 -2.63 -10.30
C ILE A 133 4.46 -3.06 -10.19
N ASN A 134 3.61 -2.13 -9.79
CA ASN A 134 2.18 -2.33 -9.69
C ASN A 134 1.51 -1.93 -11.00
N THR A 135 0.52 -2.71 -11.43
CA THR A 135 -0.35 -2.38 -12.56
C THR A 135 -1.79 -2.37 -12.09
N LYS A 136 -2.54 -1.37 -12.52
CA LYS A 136 -3.99 -1.27 -12.31
C LYS A 136 -4.67 -1.02 -13.65
N ALA A 137 -5.32 -2.05 -14.19
CA ALA A 137 -6.08 -1.94 -15.44
C ALA A 137 -7.55 -1.63 -15.11
N GLN A 138 -8.07 -0.50 -15.59
CA GLN A 138 -9.46 -0.14 -15.46
C GLN A 138 -10.28 -0.87 -16.53
N VAL A 139 -11.15 -1.80 -16.11
CA VAL A 139 -12.01 -2.58 -17.01
C VAL A 139 -13.30 -1.80 -17.32
N ASN A 140 -13.90 -1.23 -16.28
CA ASN A 140 -15.06 -0.32 -16.36
C ASN A 140 -15.11 0.52 -15.06
N ASP A 141 -16.14 1.30 -14.87
CA ASP A 141 -16.25 2.25 -13.75
C ASP A 141 -16.10 1.59 -12.37
N ASN A 142 -16.47 0.31 -12.25
CA ASN A 142 -16.53 -0.39 -10.96
C ASN A 142 -15.56 -1.60 -10.89
N VAL A 143 -14.86 -1.94 -11.97
CA VAL A 143 -14.01 -3.15 -12.03
C VAL A 143 -12.61 -2.80 -12.46
N THR A 144 -11.64 -3.26 -11.69
CA THR A 144 -10.22 -3.21 -12.04
C THR A 144 -9.58 -4.60 -12.02
N VAL A 145 -8.49 -4.76 -12.75
CA VAL A 145 -7.58 -5.89 -12.64
C VAL A 145 -6.22 -5.34 -12.19
N ASN A 146 -5.71 -5.88 -11.10
CA ASN A 146 -4.49 -5.42 -10.44
C ASN A 146 -3.44 -6.50 -10.51
N GLY A 147 -2.19 -6.11 -10.73
CA GLY A 147 -1.03 -7.00 -10.74
C GLY A 147 0.17 -6.35 -10.08
N ARG A 148 1.09 -7.15 -9.55
CA ARG A 148 2.37 -6.69 -9.03
C ARG A 148 3.49 -7.60 -9.50
N PHE A 149 4.43 -7.03 -10.23
CA PHE A 149 5.70 -7.68 -10.55
C PHE A 149 6.70 -7.37 -9.46
N VAL A 150 7.47 -8.36 -9.06
CA VAL A 150 8.52 -8.22 -8.05
C VAL A 150 9.81 -8.82 -8.55
N TYR A 151 10.90 -8.13 -8.26
CA TYR A 151 12.26 -8.60 -8.44
C TYR A 151 13.07 -8.35 -7.17
N ASN A 152 13.74 -9.38 -6.68
CA ASN A 152 14.65 -9.30 -5.53
C ASN A 152 16.07 -9.57 -6.03
N MET A 153 17.03 -8.81 -5.52
CA MET A 153 18.44 -8.88 -5.88
C MET A 153 19.29 -9.01 -4.62
N ASP A 154 20.19 -9.96 -4.62
CA ASP A 154 21.23 -10.08 -3.59
C ASP A 154 22.53 -9.44 -4.12
N PHE A 155 22.89 -8.28 -3.60
CA PHE A 155 24.07 -7.53 -4.07
C PHE A 155 25.40 -8.20 -3.71
N LYS A 156 25.41 -9.25 -2.90
CA LYS A 156 26.61 -10.01 -2.54
C LYS A 156 26.82 -11.23 -3.43
N LYS A 157 25.82 -11.66 -4.19
CA LYS A 157 25.99 -12.77 -5.13
C LYS A 157 26.88 -12.39 -6.29
N SER A 158 27.78 -13.31 -6.63
CA SER A 158 28.59 -13.16 -7.85
C SER A 158 27.70 -13.37 -9.09
N ALA A 159 28.08 -12.74 -10.21
CA ALA A 159 27.50 -13.05 -11.50
C ALA A 159 27.81 -14.50 -11.89
N ASP A 160 26.88 -15.13 -12.63
CA ASP A 160 27.13 -16.42 -13.29
C ASP A 160 28.18 -16.29 -14.42
N GLU A 161 28.47 -17.41 -15.11
CA GLU A 161 29.44 -17.45 -16.21
C GLU A 161 29.09 -16.52 -17.38
N ASP A 162 27.79 -16.17 -17.52
CA ASP A 162 27.30 -15.24 -18.56
C ASP A 162 27.32 -13.77 -18.11
N GLY A 163 27.78 -13.49 -16.89
CA GLY A 163 27.88 -12.13 -16.31
C GLY A 163 26.54 -11.61 -15.77
N THR A 164 25.52 -12.45 -15.68
CA THR A 164 24.26 -12.14 -15.00
C THR A 164 24.33 -12.60 -13.55
N ALA A 165 23.84 -11.78 -12.62
CA ALA A 165 23.76 -12.20 -11.23
C ALA A 165 22.76 -13.35 -11.08
N GLU A 166 23.10 -14.38 -10.32
CA GLU A 166 22.19 -15.46 -9.95
C GLU A 166 21.14 -14.99 -8.93
N ASP A 167 20.55 -13.84 -9.19
CA ASP A 167 19.50 -13.27 -8.37
C ASP A 167 18.15 -13.89 -8.76
N GLY A 168 17.17 -13.70 -7.94
CA GLY A 168 15.82 -14.23 -8.19
C GLY A 168 15.26 -13.87 -9.57
N HIS A 169 14.21 -14.54 -9.94
CA HIS A 169 13.49 -14.25 -11.18
C HIS A 169 12.50 -13.10 -10.97
N VAL A 170 12.20 -12.35 -12.04
CA VAL A 170 11.03 -11.48 -12.04
C VAL A 170 9.80 -12.36 -11.87
N GLY A 171 9.10 -12.19 -10.76
CA GLY A 171 7.88 -12.91 -10.44
C GLY A 171 6.66 -11.99 -10.49
N MET A 172 5.48 -12.59 -10.50
CA MET A 172 4.24 -11.88 -10.23
C MET A 172 3.70 -12.42 -8.91
N ASP A 173 3.74 -11.60 -7.87
CA ASP A 173 3.30 -11.99 -6.53
C ASP A 173 1.86 -11.57 -6.22
N ARG A 174 1.23 -10.77 -7.08
CA ARG A 174 -0.19 -10.40 -6.99
C ARG A 174 -0.84 -10.37 -8.35
N ILE A 175 -2.04 -10.93 -8.43
CA ILE A 175 -2.96 -10.79 -9.54
C ILE A 175 -4.38 -11.01 -9.02
N TYR A 176 -5.21 -9.97 -9.07
CA TYR A 176 -6.60 -10.06 -8.65
C TYR A 176 -7.48 -9.07 -9.40
N SER A 177 -8.74 -9.42 -9.53
CA SER A 177 -9.78 -8.48 -9.93
C SER A 177 -10.42 -7.86 -8.69
N GLU A 178 -10.81 -6.60 -8.78
CA GLU A 178 -11.53 -5.88 -7.73
C GLU A 178 -12.79 -5.25 -8.31
N TRP A 179 -13.91 -5.52 -7.69
CA TRP A 179 -15.20 -4.89 -7.95
C TRP A 179 -15.58 -3.98 -6.79
N THR A 180 -15.80 -2.70 -7.08
CA THR A 180 -16.20 -1.67 -6.13
C THR A 180 -17.55 -1.09 -6.51
N PRO A 181 -18.68 -1.71 -6.08
CA PRO A 181 -20.02 -1.26 -6.44
C PRO A 181 -20.36 0.14 -5.88
N ASN A 182 -19.68 0.56 -4.85
CA ASN A 182 -19.76 1.88 -4.23
C ASN A 182 -18.47 2.16 -3.43
N ASP A 183 -18.33 3.37 -2.89
CA ASP A 183 -17.14 3.83 -2.18
C ASP A 183 -16.84 3.10 -0.85
N GLN A 184 -17.78 2.30 -0.37
CA GLN A 184 -17.67 1.61 0.92
C GLN A 184 -17.43 0.11 0.78
N THR A 185 -17.61 -0.47 -0.41
CA THR A 185 -17.64 -1.92 -0.59
C THR A 185 -16.66 -2.36 -1.66
N TYR A 186 -15.93 -3.42 -1.39
CA TYR A 186 -15.12 -4.10 -2.40
C TYR A 186 -15.35 -5.62 -2.37
N VAL A 187 -15.12 -6.26 -3.50
CA VAL A 187 -14.95 -7.71 -3.63
C VAL A 187 -13.72 -7.96 -4.50
N ARG A 188 -12.77 -8.75 -4.01
CA ARG A 188 -11.55 -9.12 -4.72
C ARG A 188 -11.49 -10.62 -4.95
N ILE A 189 -10.98 -11.01 -6.10
CA ILE A 189 -10.80 -12.42 -6.49
C ILE A 189 -9.41 -12.59 -7.09
N GLY A 190 -8.59 -13.45 -6.50
CA GLY A 190 -7.24 -13.77 -6.97
C GLY A 190 -6.21 -13.71 -5.85
N ARG A 191 -4.93 -13.60 -6.23
CA ARG A 191 -3.82 -13.43 -5.27
C ARG A 191 -3.70 -11.97 -4.88
N GLN A 192 -3.88 -11.69 -3.61
CA GLN A 192 -3.95 -10.34 -3.04
C GLN A 192 -3.26 -10.27 -1.69
N GLY A 193 -2.99 -9.05 -1.19
CA GLY A 193 -2.56 -8.82 0.17
C GLY A 193 -3.76 -8.66 1.11
N VAL A 194 -3.61 -9.15 2.34
CA VAL A 194 -4.61 -9.04 3.42
C VAL A 194 -3.89 -8.70 4.71
N ALA A 195 -4.33 -7.67 5.43
CA ALA A 195 -3.85 -7.36 6.78
C ALA A 195 -4.84 -7.88 7.83
N LEU A 196 -4.38 -8.73 8.74
CA LEU A 196 -5.23 -9.29 9.79
C LEU A 196 -5.10 -8.52 11.11
N ASP A 197 -3.90 -8.39 11.64
CA ASP A 197 -3.64 -7.69 12.90
C ASP A 197 -3.39 -6.19 12.69
N GLN A 198 -3.34 -5.44 13.79
CA GLN A 198 -3.25 -4.00 13.76
C GLN A 198 -1.81 -3.52 13.52
N THR A 199 -0.84 -4.22 14.11
CA THR A 199 0.58 -3.85 14.00
C THR A 199 1.27 -4.47 12.79
N GLY A 200 0.64 -5.43 12.10
CA GLY A 200 1.23 -6.19 11.02
C GLY A 200 2.31 -7.18 11.48
N THR A 201 2.42 -7.44 12.78
CA THR A 201 3.44 -8.36 13.31
C THR A 201 3.15 -9.81 12.97
N PHE A 202 1.87 -10.19 12.91
CA PHE A 202 1.45 -11.54 12.57
C PHE A 202 1.17 -11.69 11.08
N TRP A 203 0.36 -10.79 10.52
CA TRP A 203 -0.02 -10.84 9.11
C TRP A 203 -0.30 -9.44 8.56
N ASP A 204 0.63 -8.92 7.79
CA ASP A 204 0.53 -7.62 7.14
C ASP A 204 0.03 -7.71 5.68
N GLU A 205 -0.10 -6.56 5.02
CA GLU A 205 -0.58 -6.48 3.63
C GLU A 205 0.36 -7.14 2.60
N ASP A 206 1.61 -7.42 2.93
CA ASP A 206 2.52 -8.14 2.05
C ASP A 206 2.29 -9.66 2.09
N GLY A 207 1.57 -10.15 3.11
CA GLY A 207 1.11 -11.53 3.18
C GLY A 207 0.18 -11.89 2.02
N GLU A 208 0.50 -12.98 1.32
CA GLU A 208 -0.26 -13.42 0.15
C GLU A 208 -1.46 -14.28 0.53
N TYR A 209 -2.62 -13.94 -0.02
CA TYR A 209 -3.86 -14.68 0.11
C TYR A 209 -4.47 -14.97 -1.25
N ASP A 210 -4.65 -16.24 -1.58
CA ASP A 210 -5.24 -16.69 -2.84
C ASP A 210 -6.71 -17.05 -2.63
N GLY A 211 -7.62 -16.17 -3.01
CA GLY A 211 -9.04 -16.43 -2.77
C GLY A 211 -9.98 -15.31 -3.12
N ILE A 212 -11.13 -15.33 -2.48
CA ILE A 212 -12.14 -14.28 -2.54
C ILE A 212 -12.10 -13.53 -1.21
N THR A 213 -12.06 -12.20 -1.29
CA THR A 213 -12.25 -11.33 -0.13
C THR A 213 -13.33 -10.30 -0.43
N ALA A 214 -14.03 -9.88 0.60
CA ALA A 214 -14.99 -8.79 0.52
C ALA A 214 -14.86 -7.92 1.76
N GLY A 215 -15.03 -6.62 1.59
CA GLY A 215 -15.00 -5.66 2.66
C GLY A 215 -16.05 -4.57 2.50
N TRP A 216 -16.41 -4.02 3.65
CA TRP A 216 -17.28 -2.87 3.75
C TRP A 216 -16.82 -1.99 4.90
N ASP A 217 -16.74 -0.68 4.65
CA ASP A 217 -16.33 0.31 5.63
C ASP A 217 -17.15 1.59 5.47
N ASN A 218 -17.75 2.08 6.57
CA ASN A 218 -18.53 3.31 6.56
C ASN A 218 -17.84 4.49 7.30
N GLY A 219 -16.52 4.34 7.58
CA GLY A 219 -15.72 5.31 8.31
C GLY A 219 -15.92 5.27 9.84
N LYS A 220 -16.77 4.36 10.37
CA LYS A 220 -16.93 4.07 11.80
C LYS A 220 -16.71 2.60 12.11
N ILE A 221 -17.14 1.74 11.22
CA ILE A 221 -17.00 0.29 11.34
C ILE A 221 -16.60 -0.24 9.97
N GLY A 222 -15.53 -1.01 9.96
CA GLY A 222 -15.05 -1.80 8.83
C GLY A 222 -15.24 -3.30 9.09
N ILE A 223 -15.63 -4.04 8.09
CA ILE A 223 -15.77 -5.50 8.11
C ILE A 223 -15.07 -6.05 6.88
N ASP A 224 -14.13 -6.97 7.07
CA ASP A 224 -13.48 -7.71 6.01
C ASP A 224 -13.66 -9.20 6.25
N ALA A 225 -13.87 -9.95 5.18
CA ALA A 225 -13.95 -11.40 5.22
C ALA A 225 -13.36 -12.02 3.97
N GLY A 226 -12.84 -13.22 4.10
CA GLY A 226 -12.28 -13.95 2.98
C GLY A 226 -12.37 -15.46 3.13
N TYR A 227 -12.29 -16.15 1.97
CA TYR A 227 -12.17 -17.60 1.87
C TYR A 227 -11.17 -17.95 0.77
N GLY A 228 -10.19 -18.78 1.09
CA GLY A 228 -9.15 -19.14 0.13
C GLY A 228 -7.98 -19.87 0.78
N TYR A 229 -6.79 -19.56 0.30
CA TYR A 229 -5.54 -20.19 0.70
C TYR A 229 -4.56 -19.17 1.24
N LEU A 230 -4.20 -19.31 2.50
CA LEU A 230 -3.17 -18.56 3.17
C LEU A 230 -1.79 -19.03 2.72
N LYS A 231 -0.92 -18.10 2.34
CA LYS A 231 0.49 -18.37 2.00
C LYS A 231 1.37 -17.93 3.16
N SER A 232 1.55 -18.79 4.15
CA SER A 232 2.42 -18.47 5.28
C SER A 232 3.90 -18.42 4.88
N ALA A 233 4.72 -17.72 5.66
CA ALA A 233 6.16 -17.62 5.43
C ALA A 233 6.86 -19.00 5.43
N TYR A 234 6.31 -19.96 6.13
CA TYR A 234 6.85 -21.32 6.23
C TYR A 234 6.58 -22.22 5.02
N GLU A 235 5.61 -21.87 4.20
CA GLU A 235 5.30 -22.64 2.99
C GLU A 235 6.39 -22.52 1.92
N ASN A 236 7.23 -21.52 2.00
CA ASN A 236 8.25 -21.20 1.00
C ASN A 236 9.65 -21.75 1.30
N LYS A 237 9.90 -22.29 2.48
CA LYS A 237 11.19 -22.96 2.79
C LYS A 237 11.22 -24.34 2.11
N ALA A 238 11.70 -24.35 0.86
CA ALA A 238 11.86 -25.57 0.08
C ALA A 238 12.81 -26.54 0.81
N GLY A 239 12.27 -27.66 1.27
CA GLY A 239 13.02 -28.70 1.96
C GLY A 239 12.56 -28.98 3.38
N ASP A 240 11.82 -28.10 4.01
CA ASP A 240 11.25 -28.34 5.32
C ASP A 240 10.02 -29.24 5.28
N ALA A 241 9.95 -30.15 6.25
CA ALA A 241 8.84 -31.09 6.41
C ALA A 241 7.47 -30.41 6.64
N TYR A 242 7.49 -29.11 6.83
CA TYR A 242 6.37 -28.25 7.25
C TYR A 242 5.75 -27.43 6.13
N ALA A 243 6.40 -27.32 4.96
CA ALA A 243 5.88 -26.55 3.83
C ALA A 243 4.69 -27.27 3.18
N SER A 244 3.51 -26.71 3.28
CA SER A 244 2.39 -27.13 2.44
C SER A 244 2.62 -26.66 1.01
N LYS A 245 2.63 -27.58 0.05
CA LYS A 245 2.79 -27.23 -1.37
C LYS A 245 1.64 -26.38 -1.94
N ASN A 246 0.52 -26.31 -1.25
CA ASN A 246 -0.74 -25.78 -1.79
C ASN A 246 -1.33 -24.62 -1.00
N GLY A 247 -0.62 -24.09 -0.01
CA GLY A 247 -1.20 -23.12 0.91
C GLY A 247 -2.23 -23.75 1.87
N THR A 248 -2.51 -23.04 2.94
CA THR A 248 -3.47 -23.49 3.96
C THR A 248 -4.87 -22.98 3.61
N GLU A 249 -5.81 -23.87 3.31
CA GLU A 249 -7.21 -23.50 3.12
C GLU A 249 -7.74 -22.86 4.39
N SER A 250 -8.29 -21.67 4.27
CA SER A 250 -8.70 -20.87 5.40
C SER A 250 -9.86 -19.94 5.05
N TRP A 251 -10.51 -19.43 6.09
CA TRP A 251 -11.40 -18.31 6.01
C TRP A 251 -11.04 -17.32 7.12
N PHE A 252 -11.32 -16.06 6.91
CA PHE A 252 -11.14 -15.06 7.95
C PHE A 252 -12.32 -14.08 7.99
N ALA A 253 -12.49 -13.48 9.16
CA ALA A 253 -13.32 -12.31 9.36
C ALA A 253 -12.58 -11.32 10.25
N LYS A 254 -12.61 -10.04 9.88
CA LYS A 254 -12.03 -8.93 10.65
C LYS A 254 -13.07 -7.85 10.85
N LEU A 255 -13.13 -7.34 12.05
CA LEU A 255 -13.92 -6.18 12.42
C LEU A 255 -12.98 -5.07 12.86
N THR A 256 -13.15 -3.88 12.29
CA THR A 256 -12.42 -2.67 12.69
C THR A 256 -13.41 -1.63 13.18
N GLY A 257 -13.15 -1.03 14.33
CA GLY A 257 -13.91 0.08 14.88
C GLY A 257 -13.05 1.34 14.86
N HIS A 258 -13.46 2.37 14.12
CA HIS A 258 -12.87 3.71 14.12
C HIS A 258 -13.49 4.49 15.28
N VAL A 259 -12.96 4.27 16.50
CA VAL A 259 -13.58 4.75 17.75
C VAL A 259 -13.31 6.24 18.00
N ALA A 260 -12.28 6.79 17.37
CA ALA A 260 -11.98 8.21 17.33
C ALA A 260 -11.18 8.52 16.05
N GLU A 261 -10.99 9.81 15.73
CA GLU A 261 -10.22 10.26 14.56
C GLU A 261 -8.80 9.69 14.51
N SER A 262 -8.21 9.40 15.66
CA SER A 262 -6.88 8.85 15.82
C SER A 262 -6.85 7.54 16.61
N ALA A 263 -7.95 6.79 16.65
CA ALA A 263 -8.03 5.57 17.43
C ALA A 263 -8.84 4.49 16.72
N ASP A 264 -8.16 3.39 16.40
CA ASP A 264 -8.73 2.19 15.81
C ASP A 264 -8.60 1.02 16.79
N VAL A 265 -9.62 0.18 16.81
CA VAL A 265 -9.62 -1.11 17.47
C VAL A 265 -10.03 -2.17 16.47
N SER A 266 -9.38 -3.32 16.49
CA SER A 266 -9.74 -4.41 15.58
C SER A 266 -9.79 -5.75 16.28
N ALA A 267 -10.57 -6.65 15.72
CA ALA A 267 -10.56 -8.05 16.08
C ALA A 267 -10.67 -8.89 14.82
N PHE A 268 -9.96 -10.01 14.78
CA PHE A 268 -10.05 -10.95 13.67
C PHE A 268 -10.14 -12.39 14.15
N TYR A 269 -10.67 -13.23 13.29
CA TYR A 269 -10.65 -14.67 13.43
C TYR A 269 -10.22 -15.27 12.09
N LEU A 270 -9.26 -16.19 12.14
CA LEU A 270 -8.77 -16.97 11.03
C LEU A 270 -9.02 -18.45 11.30
N GLY A 271 -9.92 -19.06 10.55
CA GLY A 271 -10.20 -20.49 10.63
C GLY A 271 -9.39 -21.25 9.59
N ALA A 272 -8.61 -22.25 10.00
CA ALA A 272 -7.86 -23.15 9.14
C ALA A 272 -8.43 -24.58 9.27
N PRO A 273 -9.53 -24.92 8.54
CA PRO A 273 -10.31 -26.14 8.76
C PRO A 273 -9.60 -27.41 8.27
N LYS A 274 -8.56 -27.30 7.45
CA LYS A 274 -7.82 -28.45 6.94
C LYS A 274 -6.47 -28.62 7.62
N LYS A 275 -6.18 -29.89 7.85
CA LYS A 275 -5.01 -30.42 8.52
C LYS A 275 -3.69 -29.87 7.98
N PHE A 276 -2.75 -29.61 8.88
CA PHE A 276 -1.33 -29.66 8.58
C PHE A 276 -0.96 -31.08 8.11
N ASP A 277 -0.85 -31.30 6.81
CA ASP A 277 -0.83 -32.66 6.23
C ASP A 277 0.50 -33.40 6.38
N LYS A 278 1.53 -32.81 6.99
CA LYS A 278 2.89 -33.37 6.89
C LYS A 278 3.69 -33.50 8.16
N VAL A 279 3.14 -33.17 9.30
CA VAL A 279 3.88 -33.27 10.54
C VAL A 279 3.35 -34.42 11.37
N GLU A 280 4.22 -35.07 12.13
CA GLU A 280 3.83 -35.99 13.21
C GLU A 280 3.07 -35.24 14.31
N TYR A 281 1.89 -34.73 13.93
CA TYR A 281 0.99 -34.02 14.82
C TYR A 281 -0.01 -35.01 15.40
N THR A 282 0.11 -35.20 16.69
CA THR A 282 -0.83 -36.01 17.48
C THR A 282 -1.72 -35.08 18.31
N GLY A 283 -2.81 -34.61 17.75
CA GLY A 283 -3.73 -33.71 18.43
C GLY A 283 -4.85 -33.26 17.53
N ASP A 284 -5.54 -32.20 17.92
CA ASP A 284 -6.52 -31.55 17.05
C ASP A 284 -5.78 -30.86 15.91
N LYS A 285 -6.05 -31.28 14.69
CA LYS A 285 -5.27 -30.91 13.48
C LYS A 285 -5.67 -29.55 12.91
N HIS A 286 -6.35 -28.73 13.67
CA HIS A 286 -6.81 -27.40 13.29
C HIS A 286 -6.03 -26.36 14.07
N ALA A 287 -5.55 -25.34 13.39
CA ALA A 287 -4.99 -24.17 14.02
C ALA A 287 -5.83 -22.95 13.64
N ASP A 288 -6.84 -22.67 14.46
CA ASP A 288 -7.56 -21.41 14.33
C ASP A 288 -6.80 -20.31 15.05
N VAL A 289 -6.84 -19.11 14.52
CA VAL A 289 -6.16 -17.94 15.11
C VAL A 289 -7.19 -16.85 15.34
N TRP A 290 -7.15 -16.22 16.48
CA TRP A 290 -7.89 -14.99 16.72
C TRP A 290 -7.01 -13.93 17.33
N GLY A 291 -7.29 -12.69 17.04
CA GLY A 291 -6.54 -11.57 17.59
C GLY A 291 -7.41 -10.35 17.84
N VAL A 292 -6.93 -9.52 18.74
CA VAL A 292 -7.47 -8.17 19.00
C VAL A 292 -6.32 -7.19 19.03
N GLY A 293 -6.52 -6.02 18.46
CA GLY A 293 -5.49 -5.01 18.39
C GLY A 293 -6.03 -3.60 18.45
N THR A 294 -5.13 -2.65 18.66
CA THR A 294 -5.47 -1.23 18.71
C THR A 294 -4.32 -0.37 18.26
N THR A 295 -4.68 0.78 17.68
CA THR A 295 -3.78 1.91 17.43
C THR A 295 -4.43 3.16 17.96
N ILE A 296 -3.76 3.90 18.83
CA ILE A 296 -4.31 5.08 19.52
C ILE A 296 -3.32 6.23 19.48
N GLY A 297 -3.70 7.31 18.80
CA GLY A 297 -3.00 8.60 18.91
C GLY A 297 -3.30 9.25 20.26
N LEU A 298 -2.27 9.66 20.98
CA LEU A 298 -2.42 10.20 22.36
C LEU A 298 -2.74 11.69 22.35
N GLY A 299 -4.00 12.02 22.11
CA GLY A 299 -4.53 13.39 22.17
C GLY A 299 -3.86 14.32 21.15
N HIS A 300 -3.41 15.49 21.61
CA HIS A 300 -2.68 16.46 20.77
C HIS A 300 -1.15 16.22 20.73
N SER A 301 -0.68 15.13 21.34
CA SER A 301 0.72 14.75 21.25
C SER A 301 1.00 14.03 19.92
N ASN A 302 2.27 14.00 19.53
CA ASN A 302 2.69 13.21 18.38
C ASN A 302 2.96 11.74 18.73
N PHE A 303 2.47 11.26 19.87
CA PHE A 303 2.64 9.88 20.29
C PHE A 303 1.48 9.01 19.83
N THR A 304 1.82 7.81 19.37
CA THR A 304 0.87 6.75 19.02
C THR A 304 1.23 5.50 19.83
N LEU A 305 0.22 4.90 20.48
CA LEU A 305 0.29 3.58 21.07
C LEU A 305 -0.34 2.58 20.12
N ASP A 306 0.30 1.43 19.97
CA ASP A 306 -0.25 0.31 19.22
C ASP A 306 0.03 -1.01 19.92
N GLY A 307 -0.68 -2.06 19.56
CA GLY A 307 -0.44 -3.39 20.06
C GLY A 307 -1.51 -4.38 19.63
N ASP A 308 -1.11 -5.64 19.66
CA ASP A 308 -1.96 -6.79 19.36
C ASP A 308 -1.80 -7.88 20.42
N TYR A 309 -2.86 -8.62 20.64
CA TYR A 309 -2.86 -9.90 21.30
C TYR A 309 -3.48 -10.94 20.37
N ILE A 310 -2.70 -11.95 20.02
CA ILE A 310 -3.05 -12.95 19.01
C ILE A 310 -2.87 -14.34 19.62
N LYS A 311 -3.87 -15.18 19.49
CA LYS A 311 -3.85 -16.52 20.03
C LYS A 311 -4.09 -17.56 18.95
N THR A 312 -3.16 -18.52 18.86
CA THR A 312 -3.28 -19.67 17.99
C THR A 312 -3.87 -20.83 18.79
N GLN A 313 -5.05 -21.31 18.40
CA GLN A 313 -5.70 -22.46 19.04
C GLN A 313 -5.05 -23.76 18.50
N LEU A 314 -3.96 -24.15 19.12
CA LEU A 314 -3.17 -25.30 18.77
C LEU A 314 -2.91 -26.13 20.01
N SER A 315 -3.56 -27.28 20.11
CA SER A 315 -3.40 -28.20 21.24
C SER A 315 -2.93 -29.58 20.78
N GLY A 316 -2.06 -30.20 21.55
CA GLY A 316 -1.52 -31.52 21.26
C GLY A 316 0.01 -31.52 21.14
N THR A 317 0.55 -32.47 20.43
CA THR A 317 2.00 -32.58 20.21
C THR A 317 2.32 -32.29 18.75
N TYR A 318 3.19 -31.34 18.54
CA TYR A 318 3.65 -30.90 17.24
C TYR A 318 5.18 -31.15 17.16
N ASP A 319 5.61 -31.98 16.23
CA ASP A 319 7.01 -32.41 16.11
C ASP A 319 7.67 -32.82 17.43
N GLY A 320 6.94 -33.58 18.24
CA GLY A 320 7.40 -34.02 19.57
C GLY A 320 7.29 -32.97 20.68
N HIS A 321 6.91 -31.74 20.37
CA HIS A 321 6.73 -30.63 21.32
C HIS A 321 5.27 -30.40 21.66
N LYS A 322 4.97 -30.17 22.93
CA LYS A 322 3.62 -29.89 23.39
C LYS A 322 3.22 -28.45 23.02
N ALA A 323 2.10 -28.29 22.33
CA ALA A 323 1.45 -27.01 22.13
C ALA A 323 0.24 -26.89 23.10
N ASP A 324 -0.01 -25.70 23.63
CA ASP A 324 -1.10 -25.39 24.56
C ASP A 324 -1.63 -23.98 24.31
N ASP A 325 -2.29 -23.81 23.16
CA ASP A 325 -2.85 -22.55 22.70
C ASP A 325 -1.88 -21.34 22.83
N PRO A 326 -0.76 -21.38 22.08
CA PRO A 326 0.26 -20.36 22.20
C PRO A 326 -0.23 -18.97 21.77
N ALA A 327 0.33 -17.93 22.38
CA ALA A 327 -0.02 -16.55 22.11
C ALA A 327 1.19 -15.72 21.64
N LEU A 328 0.91 -14.76 20.77
CA LEU A 328 1.81 -13.68 20.39
C LEU A 328 1.18 -12.35 20.83
N TRP A 329 1.96 -11.47 21.42
CA TRP A 329 1.48 -10.13 21.68
C TRP A 329 2.58 -9.08 21.47
N THR A 330 2.14 -7.89 21.12
CA THR A 330 3.00 -6.73 20.91
C THR A 330 2.46 -5.52 21.63
N ALA A 331 3.33 -4.62 22.02
CA ALA A 331 2.98 -3.31 22.52
C ALA A 331 4.02 -2.29 22.12
N GLY A 332 3.62 -1.20 21.54
CA GLY A 332 4.50 -0.19 20.98
C GLY A 332 4.12 1.24 21.32
N LEU A 333 5.12 2.09 21.29
CA LEU A 333 4.99 3.54 21.40
C LEU A 333 5.83 4.18 20.30
N THR A 334 5.19 4.98 19.45
CA THR A 334 5.83 5.70 18.37
C THR A 334 5.63 7.20 18.56
N TYR A 335 6.67 7.99 18.37
CA TYR A 335 6.63 9.43 18.29
C TYR A 335 6.84 9.91 16.85
N GLY A 336 5.99 10.83 16.39
CA GLY A 336 6.06 11.38 15.04
C GLY A 336 5.46 10.46 13.98
N ALA A 337 5.64 10.86 12.74
CA ALA A 337 5.27 10.11 11.55
C ALA A 337 6.13 10.56 10.37
N VAL A 338 6.48 9.65 9.50
CA VAL A 338 7.10 9.99 8.21
C VAL A 338 6.00 10.33 7.20
N ASP A 339 6.17 11.47 6.54
CA ASP A 339 5.35 11.93 5.44
C ASP A 339 6.29 12.36 4.32
N THR A 340 6.41 11.57 3.28
CA THR A 340 7.36 11.82 2.18
C THR A 340 7.00 13.04 1.32
N ASP A 341 5.81 13.62 1.48
CA ASP A 341 5.49 14.94 0.94
C ASP A 341 6.04 16.10 1.81
N LYS A 342 6.48 15.79 3.05
CA LYS A 342 7.09 16.73 4.00
C LYS A 342 8.51 16.32 4.32
N VAL A 343 9.45 16.77 3.51
CA VAL A 343 10.89 16.51 3.68
C VAL A 343 11.34 16.89 5.09
N GLY A 344 12.03 15.96 5.76
CA GLY A 344 12.49 16.10 7.13
C GLY A 344 11.48 15.69 8.19
N SER A 345 10.26 15.26 7.83
CA SER A 345 9.37 14.56 8.77
C SER A 345 10.02 13.25 9.21
N TRP A 346 9.84 12.89 10.48
CA TRP A 346 10.51 11.73 11.04
C TRP A 346 9.65 11.04 12.09
N GLN A 347 9.99 9.80 12.37
CA GLN A 347 9.42 9.00 13.44
C GLN A 347 10.47 8.23 14.21
N LEU A 348 10.16 7.94 15.47
CA LEU A 348 10.93 7.04 16.33
C LEU A 348 9.96 6.20 17.14
N GLY A 349 10.07 4.89 17.07
CA GLY A 349 9.21 3.94 17.77
C GLY A 349 10.01 2.90 18.54
N VAL A 350 9.39 2.37 19.58
CA VAL A 350 9.87 1.20 20.31
C VAL A 350 8.70 0.26 20.56
N HIS A 351 8.90 -1.03 20.27
CA HIS A 351 7.90 -2.08 20.42
C HIS A 351 8.50 -3.24 21.19
N TYR A 352 7.69 -3.85 22.01
CA TYR A 352 8.01 -5.12 22.64
C TYR A 352 7.19 -6.22 21.97
N VAL A 353 7.84 -7.33 21.67
CA VAL A 353 7.23 -8.51 21.06
C VAL A 353 7.48 -9.70 21.94
N LYS A 354 6.44 -10.48 22.22
CA LYS A 354 6.52 -11.78 22.86
C LYS A 354 5.71 -12.80 22.09
N ALA A 355 6.33 -13.92 21.74
CA ALA A 355 5.72 -15.02 21.01
C ALA A 355 6.00 -16.33 21.74
N ASP A 356 4.95 -17.03 22.15
CA ASP A 356 5.07 -18.39 22.65
C ASP A 356 5.37 -19.35 21.49
N ALA A 357 6.02 -20.48 21.78
CA ALA A 357 6.36 -21.48 20.78
C ALA A 357 5.13 -21.97 19.99
N GLY A 358 5.18 -21.85 18.68
CA GLY A 358 4.08 -22.20 17.78
C GLY A 358 3.05 -21.08 17.54
N SER A 359 3.13 -19.94 18.22
CA SER A 359 2.17 -18.85 18.02
C SER A 359 2.25 -18.16 16.66
N TYR A 360 3.40 -18.23 16.02
CA TYR A 360 3.63 -17.64 14.70
C TYR A 360 3.52 -18.62 13.53
N LEU A 361 2.97 -19.81 13.76
CA LEU A 361 2.89 -20.90 12.79
C LEU A 361 2.23 -20.52 11.46
N LEU A 362 1.20 -19.72 11.49
CA LEU A 362 0.48 -19.21 10.31
C LEU A 362 0.83 -17.75 10.00
N GLY A 363 1.84 -17.20 10.66
CA GLY A 363 2.25 -15.82 10.48
C GLY A 363 2.94 -15.59 9.13
N ASN A 364 2.79 -14.40 8.59
CA ASN A 364 3.52 -13.89 7.44
C ASN A 364 3.55 -12.37 7.52
N SER A 365 4.67 -11.82 7.92
CA SER A 365 4.88 -10.38 8.06
C SER A 365 6.12 -9.95 7.30
N ALA A 366 6.04 -8.82 6.60
CA ALA A 366 7.18 -8.20 5.94
C ALA A 366 8.04 -7.35 6.89
N LEU A 367 7.64 -7.23 8.15
CA LEU A 367 8.48 -6.62 9.17
C LEU A 367 9.69 -7.51 9.43
N ASP A 368 10.88 -6.93 9.56
CA ASP A 368 12.13 -7.67 9.78
C ASP A 368 12.23 -8.26 11.20
N LEU A 369 11.31 -9.17 11.53
CA LEU A 369 11.16 -9.83 12.83
C LEU A 369 11.33 -11.36 12.74
N THR A 370 11.43 -11.88 11.54
CA THR A 370 11.41 -13.33 11.28
C THR A 370 12.57 -14.05 11.94
N ASP A 371 13.75 -13.46 11.97
CA ASP A 371 14.92 -14.08 12.61
C ASP A 371 14.67 -14.41 14.09
N GLN A 372 13.96 -13.54 14.82
CA GLN A 372 13.59 -13.76 16.22
C GLN A 372 12.35 -14.67 16.35
N LEU A 373 11.34 -14.45 15.52
CA LEU A 373 10.09 -15.22 15.58
C LEU A 373 10.27 -16.67 15.12
N ASP A 374 11.21 -16.92 14.23
CA ASP A 374 11.56 -18.27 13.75
C ASP A 374 12.03 -19.20 14.88
N TYR A 375 12.62 -18.67 15.96
CA TYR A 375 12.97 -19.47 17.13
C TYR A 375 11.75 -20.11 17.80
N GLY A 376 10.61 -19.45 17.78
CA GLY A 376 9.33 -20.01 18.25
C GLY A 376 8.89 -21.25 17.49
N TRP A 377 9.46 -21.44 16.33
CA TRP A 377 9.14 -22.47 15.36
C TRP A 377 10.28 -23.49 15.19
N ASP A 378 11.47 -23.02 14.78
CA ASP A 378 12.63 -23.88 14.50
C ASP A 378 13.20 -24.53 15.77
N LYS A 379 13.12 -23.86 16.90
CA LYS A 379 13.62 -24.32 18.19
C LYS A 379 12.53 -24.66 19.20
N TRP A 380 11.27 -24.44 18.82
CA TRP A 380 10.12 -24.58 19.69
C TRP A 380 10.30 -23.88 21.04
N SER A 381 10.66 -22.63 20.99
CA SER A 381 11.00 -21.81 22.16
C SER A 381 10.11 -20.57 22.22
N ASP A 382 9.70 -20.21 23.43
CA ASP A 382 9.08 -18.90 23.64
C ASP A 382 10.14 -17.83 23.47
N VAL A 383 9.84 -16.79 22.68
CA VAL A 383 10.77 -15.71 22.42
C VAL A 383 10.19 -14.36 22.83
N HIS A 384 11.06 -13.46 23.25
CA HIS A 384 10.70 -12.07 23.43
C HIS A 384 11.89 -11.16 23.12
N PHE A 385 11.59 -9.98 22.61
CA PHE A 385 12.58 -9.00 22.19
C PHE A 385 11.99 -7.61 22.09
N TRP A 386 12.86 -6.62 21.97
CA TRP A 386 12.51 -5.24 21.69
C TRP A 386 12.85 -4.88 20.26
N VAL A 387 12.06 -4.00 19.68
CA VAL A 387 12.26 -3.44 18.34
C VAL A 387 12.30 -1.93 18.45
N ALA A 388 13.42 -1.32 18.10
CA ALA A 388 13.48 0.12 17.88
C ALA A 388 13.39 0.39 16.38
N ARG A 389 12.59 1.36 15.96
CA ARG A 389 12.45 1.78 14.56
C ARG A 389 12.58 3.28 14.47
N ALA A 390 13.26 3.76 13.43
CA ALA A 390 13.37 5.17 13.10
C ALA A 390 13.19 5.35 11.61
N GLY A 391 12.49 6.41 11.20
CA GLY A 391 12.28 6.75 9.81
C GLY A 391 12.39 8.26 9.58
N VAL A 392 12.82 8.66 8.39
CA VAL A 392 12.88 10.07 7.99
C VAL A 392 12.65 10.23 6.49
N ALA A 393 11.80 11.18 6.10
CA ALA A 393 11.62 11.59 4.72
C ALA A 393 12.84 12.41 4.26
N LEU A 394 13.69 11.84 3.41
CA LEU A 394 14.88 12.52 2.88
C LEU A 394 14.52 13.46 1.73
N GLN A 395 13.61 13.04 0.88
CA GLN A 395 13.07 13.79 -0.25
C GLN A 395 11.63 13.35 -0.51
N LYS A 396 10.95 14.01 -1.42
CA LYS A 396 9.64 13.53 -1.88
C LYS A 396 9.76 12.10 -2.40
N ASN A 397 8.91 11.21 -1.90
CA ASN A 397 8.87 9.78 -2.22
C ASN A 397 10.17 9.02 -1.90
N VAL A 398 11.01 9.54 -1.00
CA VAL A 398 12.25 8.89 -0.56
C VAL A 398 12.33 8.91 0.96
N GLU A 399 12.35 7.72 1.54
CA GLU A 399 12.39 7.48 2.98
C GLU A 399 13.62 6.66 3.36
N LEU A 400 14.30 7.07 4.42
CA LEU A 400 15.32 6.27 5.09
C LEU A 400 14.74 5.70 6.37
N ASP A 401 14.77 4.39 6.49
CA ASP A 401 14.35 3.65 7.66
C ASP A 401 15.51 2.90 8.28
N ALA A 402 15.44 2.73 9.59
CA ALA A 402 16.37 1.90 10.36
C ALA A 402 15.59 1.14 11.44
N TYR A 403 16.01 -0.08 11.71
CA TYR A 403 15.49 -0.87 12.82
C TYR A 403 16.60 -1.55 13.61
N TYR A 404 16.29 -1.87 14.85
CA TYR A 404 17.15 -2.65 15.74
C TYR A 404 16.29 -3.56 16.60
N ASN A 405 16.43 -4.87 16.38
CA ASN A 405 15.83 -5.92 17.19
C ASN A 405 16.86 -6.33 18.23
N PHE A 406 16.57 -6.14 19.49
CA PHE A 406 17.54 -6.28 20.55
C PHE A 406 16.98 -6.91 21.81
N ALA A 407 17.91 -7.34 22.68
CA ALA A 407 17.61 -8.03 23.92
C ALA A 407 16.72 -9.26 23.73
N ALA A 408 16.93 -9.96 22.60
CA ALA A 408 16.20 -11.16 22.25
C ALA A 408 16.56 -12.30 23.21
N LYS A 409 15.54 -13.02 23.70
CA LYS A 409 15.67 -14.15 24.59
C LYS A 409 14.73 -15.28 24.18
N ALA A 410 15.22 -16.50 24.27
CA ALA A 410 14.47 -17.71 24.00
C ALA A 410 14.42 -18.62 25.24
N SER A 411 13.23 -18.99 25.68
CA SER A 411 13.02 -19.91 26.79
C SER A 411 12.91 -21.34 26.28
N GLY A 412 13.80 -22.21 26.69
CA GLY A 412 13.80 -23.63 26.26
C GLY A 412 14.83 -23.95 25.19
N SER A 413 15.47 -22.96 24.59
CA SER A 413 16.63 -23.11 23.72
C SER A 413 17.93 -23.01 24.52
N THR A 414 19.01 -23.57 24.00
CA THR A 414 20.37 -23.41 24.54
C THR A 414 21.03 -22.10 24.09
N GLU A 415 20.44 -21.45 23.10
CA GLU A 415 20.92 -20.20 22.49
C GLU A 415 19.77 -19.21 22.38
N ASP A 416 20.05 -17.93 22.61
CA ASP A 416 19.11 -16.84 22.36
C ASP A 416 19.13 -16.45 20.87
N PRO A 417 18.04 -15.87 20.34
CA PRO A 417 18.07 -15.25 19.00
C PRO A 417 19.07 -14.10 18.94
N ASP A 418 19.65 -13.90 17.78
CA ASP A 418 20.58 -12.80 17.55
C ASP A 418 19.86 -11.45 17.61
N ASP A 419 20.56 -10.46 18.12
CA ASP A 419 20.19 -9.08 17.91
C ASP A 419 20.49 -8.70 16.45
N THR A 420 19.55 -8.05 15.79
CA THR A 420 19.68 -7.68 14.37
C THR A 420 19.41 -6.20 14.18
N TRP A 421 20.10 -5.57 13.25
CA TRP A 421 19.76 -4.23 12.82
C TRP A 421 19.80 -4.10 11.30
N GLY A 422 19.06 -3.16 10.77
CA GLY A 422 19.06 -2.88 9.35
C GLY A 422 18.80 -1.42 9.03
N ILE A 423 19.20 -1.05 7.83
CA ILE A 423 18.95 0.26 7.23
C ILE A 423 18.32 0.01 5.86
N GLU A 424 17.28 0.77 5.57
CA GLU A 424 16.54 0.68 4.31
C GLU A 424 16.40 2.06 3.68
N LEU A 425 16.62 2.12 2.38
CA LEU A 425 16.29 3.28 1.58
C LEU A 425 15.14 2.90 0.65
N ASN A 426 14.00 3.51 0.89
CA ASN A 426 12.74 3.24 0.23
C ASN A 426 12.38 4.36 -0.76
N TYR A 427 11.96 3.98 -1.96
CA TYR A 427 11.56 4.86 -3.05
C TYR A 427 10.15 4.49 -3.52
N ALA A 428 9.28 5.49 -3.70
CA ALA A 428 7.96 5.32 -4.34
C ALA A 428 7.91 6.10 -5.66
N PHE A 429 7.26 5.54 -6.70
CA PHE A 429 7.13 6.19 -8.02
C PHE A 429 5.86 5.74 -8.77
#